data_7acf44a2bd656b6a9a068e8820e3a749
#
_entry.id   7acf44a2bd656b6a9a068e8820e3a749
#
_cell.length_a   1.000
_cell.length_b   1.000
_cell.length_c   1.000
_cell.angle_alpha   90.00
_cell.angle_beta   90.00
_cell.angle_gamma   90.00
#
_symmetry.space_group_name_H-M   'P 1'
#
loop_
_entity.id
_entity.type
_entity.pdbx_description
1 polymer ?
#
loop_
_entity_poly.entity_id
_entity_poly.type
_entity_poly.pdbx_seq_one_letter_code
_entity_poly.pdbx_strand_id
1 'polypeptide(L)'
;MFVDSSVKELFTFVKNVKVLNREAVVSENIYRYPEDIEFNCVHVGKSLICNRKHTHSEIIKYAENNNINIINVNQGYAKCSVCVVSDNAIITEDDSIAKNATENGIDVLQIKKGFVQLPGYDYGISGGCSGLIEKELIVFNGNNENHPDFDRIHKFCEHYNVKILSLSDEVLCDIGTIYRIC
;
A
#
# COMPACT_ATOMS: atom_id res chain seq x y z
N MET A 1 -2.84 4.57 13.57
CA MET A 1 -2.62 5.13 12.22
C MET A 1 -1.73 6.37 12.34
N PHE A 2 -0.81 6.57 11.41
CA PHE A 2 0.00 7.79 11.30
C PHE A 2 -0.54 8.65 10.15
N VAL A 3 -0.64 9.94 10.36
CA VAL A 3 -1.08 10.90 9.34
C VAL A 3 -0.20 12.12 9.33
N ASP A 4 -0.05 12.74 8.17
CA ASP A 4 0.61 14.02 8.00
C ASP A 4 -0.18 15.14 8.70
N SER A 5 0.51 16.09 9.30
CA SER A 5 -0.12 17.21 10.00
C SER A 5 -0.97 18.10 9.08
N SER A 6 -0.64 18.17 7.80
CA SER A 6 -1.38 18.97 6.81
C SER A 6 -2.80 18.45 6.54
N VAL A 7 -3.06 17.16 6.82
CA VAL A 7 -4.38 16.52 6.60
C VAL A 7 -5.05 16.07 7.89
N LYS A 8 -4.54 16.45 9.07
CA LYS A 8 -5.05 16.02 10.37
C LYS A 8 -6.55 16.22 10.56
N GLU A 9 -7.09 17.31 10.01
CA GLU A 9 -8.50 17.68 10.16
C GLU A 9 -9.44 16.70 9.45
N LEU A 10 -8.98 16.01 8.41
CA LEU A 10 -9.73 14.98 7.71
C LEU A 10 -9.93 13.70 8.54
N PHE A 11 -9.14 13.55 9.61
CA PHE A 11 -9.11 12.33 10.45
C PHE A 11 -9.59 12.55 11.88
N THR A 12 -10.27 13.66 12.18
CA THR A 12 -10.75 13.99 13.55
C THR A 12 -11.74 12.96 14.10
N PHE A 13 -12.44 12.23 13.24
CA PHE A 13 -13.38 11.17 13.60
C PHE A 13 -12.74 9.78 13.76
N VAL A 14 -11.44 9.64 13.45
CA VAL A 14 -10.72 8.37 13.57
C VAL A 14 -10.02 8.29 14.93
N LYS A 15 -10.23 7.19 15.66
CA LYS A 15 -9.57 6.95 16.95
C LYS A 15 -8.10 6.51 16.74
N ASN A 16 -7.24 6.87 17.73
CA ASN A 16 -5.83 6.45 17.76
C ASN A 16 -5.01 6.91 16.54
N VAL A 17 -5.22 8.14 16.11
CA VAL A 17 -4.39 8.78 15.08
C VAL A 17 -3.21 9.48 15.74
N LYS A 18 -2.00 9.16 15.30
CA LYS A 18 -0.79 9.91 15.62
C LYS A 18 -0.48 10.88 14.48
N VAL A 19 -0.57 12.16 14.75
CA VAL A 19 -0.24 13.21 13.79
C VAL A 19 1.26 13.45 13.82
N LEU A 20 1.89 13.46 12.65
CA LEU A 20 3.32 13.72 12.48
C LEU A 20 3.51 14.91 11.52
N ASN A 21 4.55 15.70 11.77
CA ASN A 21 5.03 16.67 10.79
C ASN A 21 6.00 15.97 9.85
N ARG A 22 6.02 16.34 8.57
CA ARG A 22 7.04 15.86 7.64
C ARG A 22 8.44 16.26 8.11
N GLU A 23 9.40 15.38 7.91
CA GLU A 23 10.82 15.62 8.21
C GLU A 23 11.53 16.28 7.03
N ALA A 24 11.03 16.08 5.79
CA ALA A 24 11.60 16.70 4.63
C ALA A 24 11.36 18.23 4.62
N VAL A 25 12.44 18.97 4.39
CA VAL A 25 12.39 20.44 4.28
C VAL A 25 12.28 20.82 2.81
N VAL A 26 11.16 21.45 2.43
CA VAL A 26 10.93 21.94 1.06
C VAL A 26 10.61 23.42 1.06
N SER A 27 11.08 24.13 0.04
CA SER A 27 10.99 25.60 -0.04
C SER A 27 9.59 26.12 -0.40
N GLU A 28 8.72 25.31 -1.02
CA GLU A 28 7.47 25.76 -1.60
C GLU A 28 6.25 24.89 -1.25
N ASN A 29 6.34 24.04 -0.21
CA ASN A 29 5.33 23.02 0.14
C ASN A 29 4.98 22.07 -1.03
N ILE A 30 5.87 21.95 -2.01
CA ILE A 30 5.75 21.02 -3.12
C ILE A 30 6.71 19.86 -2.84
N TYR A 31 6.15 18.77 -2.35
CA TYR A 31 6.92 17.55 -2.10
C TYR A 31 7.08 16.79 -3.43
N ARG A 32 8.32 16.45 -3.76
CA ARG A 32 8.67 15.62 -4.92
C ARG A 32 9.42 14.39 -4.42
N TYR A 33 9.44 13.36 -5.24
CA TYR A 33 10.22 12.18 -4.95
C TYR A 33 11.70 12.55 -4.68
N PRO A 34 12.29 12.09 -3.54
CA PRO A 34 11.75 11.14 -2.57
C PRO A 34 11.09 11.76 -1.33
N GLU A 35 10.88 13.07 -1.26
CA GLU A 35 10.33 13.75 -0.07
C GLU A 35 8.84 13.49 0.14
N ASP A 36 8.12 13.06 -0.91
CA ASP A 36 6.70 12.76 -0.86
C ASP A 36 6.36 11.37 -0.30
N ILE A 37 7.35 10.48 -0.14
CA ILE A 37 7.13 9.08 0.26
C ILE A 37 7.33 8.78 1.75
N GLU A 38 7.55 9.76 2.62
CA GLU A 38 7.82 9.54 4.06
C GLU A 38 6.78 8.65 4.76
N PHE A 39 5.52 8.70 4.32
CA PHE A 39 4.42 7.93 4.89
C PHE A 39 4.02 6.73 4.02
N ASN A 40 4.68 6.53 2.89
CA ASN A 40 4.34 5.47 1.95
C ASN A 40 4.96 4.14 2.36
N CYS A 41 4.41 3.55 3.40
CA CYS A 41 4.78 2.25 3.94
C CYS A 41 3.54 1.41 4.19
N VAL A 42 3.67 0.09 4.19
CA VAL A 42 2.54 -0.82 4.39
C VAL A 42 2.82 -1.81 5.52
N HIS A 43 1.85 -1.95 6.42
CA HIS A 43 1.87 -2.91 7.50
C HIS A 43 1.15 -4.20 7.08
N VAL A 44 1.85 -5.33 7.17
CA VAL A 44 1.34 -6.65 6.81
C VAL A 44 1.64 -7.58 7.99
N GLY A 45 0.62 -7.93 8.76
CA GLY A 45 0.74 -8.77 9.94
C GLY A 45 1.76 -8.25 10.96
N LYS A 46 2.92 -8.87 11.06
CA LYS A 46 4.02 -8.47 11.94
C LYS A 46 5.16 -7.79 11.19
N SER A 47 4.94 -7.37 9.96
CA SER A 47 5.96 -6.75 9.11
C SER A 47 5.55 -5.37 8.62
N LEU A 48 6.52 -4.47 8.48
CA LEU A 48 6.41 -3.17 7.83
C LEU A 48 7.27 -3.18 6.57
N ILE A 49 6.65 -3.15 5.40
CA ILE A 49 7.35 -3.03 4.12
C ILE A 49 7.49 -1.55 3.80
N CYS A 50 8.71 -1.07 3.63
CA CYS A 50 8.98 0.34 3.39
C CYS A 50 10.36 0.58 2.76
N ASN A 51 10.54 1.74 2.16
CA ASN A 51 11.87 2.25 1.86
C ASN A 51 12.43 2.92 3.12
N ARG A 52 13.20 2.16 3.91
CA ARG A 52 13.67 2.59 5.25
C ARG A 52 14.41 3.93 5.22
N LYS A 53 15.11 4.23 4.14
CA LYS A 53 15.90 5.45 4.00
C LYS A 53 15.03 6.72 3.97
N HIS A 54 13.83 6.59 3.41
CA HIS A 54 12.93 7.72 3.16
C HIS A 54 11.65 7.67 4.02
N THR A 55 11.43 6.60 4.78
CA THR A 55 10.29 6.50 5.69
C THR A 55 10.53 7.36 6.93
N HIS A 56 9.49 8.07 7.36
CA HIS A 56 9.52 8.94 8.54
C HIS A 56 10.09 8.24 9.79
N SER A 57 11.03 8.90 10.48
CA SER A 57 11.78 8.29 11.57
C SER A 57 10.91 7.77 12.73
N GLU A 58 9.80 8.44 13.03
CA GLU A 58 8.87 8.01 14.08
C GLU A 58 8.11 6.71 13.70
N ILE A 59 7.89 6.45 12.40
CA ILE A 59 7.29 5.19 11.94
C ILE A 59 8.30 4.05 12.14
N ILE A 60 9.56 4.28 11.79
CA ILE A 60 10.64 3.32 12.01
C ILE A 60 10.80 3.01 13.49
N LYS A 61 10.90 4.04 14.35
CA LYS A 61 10.98 3.88 15.81
C LYS A 61 9.76 3.12 16.37
N TYR A 62 8.57 3.40 15.87
CA TYR A 62 7.37 2.68 16.27
C TYR A 62 7.47 1.20 15.92
N ALA A 63 7.92 0.87 14.72
CA ALA A 63 8.09 -0.52 14.31
C ALA A 63 9.12 -1.24 15.19
N GLU A 64 10.28 -0.62 15.44
CA GLU A 64 11.34 -1.18 16.29
C GLU A 64 10.85 -1.40 17.73
N ASN A 65 10.17 -0.42 18.33
CA ASN A 65 9.66 -0.49 19.70
C ASN A 65 8.54 -1.52 19.91
N ASN A 66 7.85 -1.90 18.82
CA ASN A 66 6.76 -2.88 18.87
C ASN A 66 7.16 -4.25 18.27
N ASN A 67 8.44 -4.49 18.03
CA ASN A 67 8.97 -5.71 17.45
C ASN A 67 8.31 -6.07 16.10
N ILE A 68 8.01 -5.04 15.28
CA ILE A 68 7.53 -5.19 13.91
C ILE A 68 8.76 -5.37 13.01
N ASN A 69 8.79 -6.44 12.23
CA ASN A 69 9.89 -6.72 11.32
C ASN A 69 9.89 -5.70 10.16
N ILE A 70 10.98 -4.95 9.99
CA ILE A 70 11.10 -3.99 8.90
C ILE A 70 11.69 -4.68 7.67
N ILE A 71 10.87 -4.83 6.63
CA ILE A 71 11.28 -5.33 5.32
C ILE A 71 11.64 -4.13 4.45
N ASN A 72 12.96 -3.91 4.32
CA ASN A 72 13.45 -2.81 3.50
C ASN A 72 13.37 -3.13 2.01
N VAL A 73 12.81 -2.21 1.23
CA VAL A 73 12.67 -2.33 -0.23
C VAL A 73 13.20 -1.10 -0.94
N ASN A 74 13.50 -1.23 -2.25
CA ASN A 74 13.94 -0.10 -3.05
C ASN A 74 12.77 0.78 -3.53
N GLN A 75 11.54 0.22 -3.55
CA GLN A 75 10.35 0.93 -3.95
C GLN A 75 9.99 2.02 -2.94
N GLY A 76 9.90 3.27 -3.41
CA GLY A 76 9.52 4.40 -2.56
C GLY A 76 8.02 4.40 -2.23
N TYR A 77 7.19 4.11 -3.21
CA TYR A 77 5.73 4.02 -3.06
C TYR A 77 5.30 2.62 -2.60
N ALA A 78 5.89 2.13 -1.49
CA ALA A 78 5.68 0.77 -1.02
C ALA A 78 4.19 0.46 -0.74
N LYS A 79 3.43 1.40 -0.12
CA LYS A 79 1.99 1.19 0.13
C LYS A 79 1.20 1.12 -1.17
N CYS A 80 1.48 2.02 -2.10
CA CYS A 80 0.79 2.02 -3.40
C CYS A 80 1.14 0.77 -4.23
N SER A 81 2.31 0.17 -4.03
CA SER A 81 2.75 -1.03 -4.74
C SER A 81 2.30 -2.35 -4.09
N VAL A 82 1.59 -2.31 -2.97
CA VAL A 82 1.17 -3.51 -2.24
C VAL A 82 -0.33 -3.54 -2.04
N CYS A 83 -1.00 -4.50 -2.67
CA CYS A 83 -2.34 -4.91 -2.34
C CYS A 83 -2.27 -5.97 -1.22
N VAL A 84 -2.70 -5.63 -0.02
CA VAL A 84 -2.71 -6.53 1.14
C VAL A 84 -3.88 -7.49 1.00
N VAL A 85 -3.62 -8.80 1.09
CA VAL A 85 -4.64 -9.85 1.03
C VAL A 85 -4.95 -10.40 2.43
N SER A 86 -3.91 -10.60 3.24
CA SER A 86 -4.05 -11.06 4.62
C SER A 86 -2.88 -10.59 5.48
N ASP A 87 -2.85 -11.00 6.75
CA ASP A 87 -1.71 -10.75 7.66
C ASP A 87 -0.40 -11.37 7.18
N ASN A 88 -0.43 -12.23 6.16
CA ASN A 88 0.75 -12.94 5.64
C ASN A 88 0.75 -13.07 4.10
N ALA A 89 -0.09 -12.34 3.39
CA ALA A 89 -0.19 -12.45 1.94
C ALA A 89 -0.39 -11.09 1.27
N ILE A 90 0.32 -10.88 0.15
CA ILE A 90 0.25 -9.66 -0.63
C ILE A 90 0.23 -9.93 -2.13
N ILE A 91 -0.27 -8.98 -2.89
CA ILE A 91 -0.13 -8.92 -4.36
C ILE A 91 0.70 -7.68 -4.68
N THR A 92 1.66 -7.81 -5.60
CA THR A 92 2.49 -6.70 -6.05
C THR A 92 3.01 -6.92 -7.46
N GLU A 93 3.27 -5.86 -8.20
CA GLU A 93 3.99 -5.86 -9.47
C GLU A 93 5.48 -5.50 -9.33
N ASP A 94 5.92 -5.13 -8.12
CA ASP A 94 7.30 -4.67 -7.87
C ASP A 94 8.24 -5.83 -7.52
N ASP A 95 9.32 -5.97 -8.29
CA ASP A 95 10.30 -7.04 -8.12
C ASP A 95 11.03 -6.99 -6.77
N SER A 96 11.36 -5.79 -6.29
CA SER A 96 12.05 -5.59 -5.01
C SER A 96 11.17 -5.98 -3.84
N ILE A 97 9.88 -5.60 -3.89
CA ILE A 97 8.90 -5.97 -2.88
C ILE A 97 8.66 -7.48 -2.92
N ALA A 98 8.40 -8.04 -4.11
CA ALA A 98 8.13 -9.47 -4.26
C ALA A 98 9.28 -10.32 -3.67
N LYS A 99 10.52 -9.99 -4.03
CA LYS A 99 11.70 -10.69 -3.52
C LYS A 99 11.83 -10.58 -2.01
N ASN A 100 11.88 -9.35 -1.49
CA ASN A 100 12.18 -9.13 -0.06
C ASN A 100 11.03 -9.61 0.85
N ALA A 101 9.77 -9.49 0.42
CA ALA A 101 8.63 -10.00 1.18
C ALA A 101 8.66 -11.54 1.25
N THR A 102 8.92 -12.21 0.12
CA THR A 102 9.04 -13.68 0.08
C THR A 102 10.19 -14.17 0.96
N GLU A 103 11.35 -13.54 0.92
CA GLU A 103 12.51 -13.88 1.77
C GLU A 103 12.21 -13.71 3.27
N ASN A 104 11.23 -12.87 3.62
CA ASN A 104 10.76 -12.66 4.99
C ASN A 104 9.49 -13.45 5.34
N GLY A 105 9.12 -14.46 4.54
CA GLY A 105 8.05 -15.40 4.84
C GLY A 105 6.63 -14.89 4.56
N ILE A 106 6.49 -13.81 3.80
CA ILE A 106 5.19 -13.35 3.29
C ILE A 106 4.90 -14.09 1.98
N ASP A 107 3.69 -14.61 1.83
CA ASP A 107 3.23 -15.19 0.56
C ASP A 107 2.93 -14.08 -0.44
N VAL A 108 3.52 -14.17 -1.63
CA VAL A 108 3.49 -13.09 -2.61
C VAL A 108 2.96 -13.60 -3.96
N LEU A 109 1.87 -13.01 -4.41
CA LEU A 109 1.47 -13.11 -5.80
C LEU A 109 2.07 -11.94 -6.59
N GLN A 110 3.10 -12.22 -7.38
CA GLN A 110 3.60 -11.24 -8.32
C GLN A 110 2.78 -11.23 -9.60
N ILE A 111 2.30 -10.03 -9.98
CA ILE A 111 1.45 -9.77 -11.15
C ILE A 111 2.15 -8.90 -12.19
N LYS A 112 1.57 -8.83 -13.39
CA LYS A 112 2.07 -7.98 -14.47
C LYS A 112 1.82 -6.51 -14.16
N LYS A 113 2.82 -5.66 -14.43
CA LYS A 113 2.72 -4.19 -14.34
C LYS A 113 2.11 -3.58 -15.60
N GLY A 114 1.59 -2.34 -15.45
CA GLY A 114 1.11 -1.54 -16.59
C GLY A 114 -0.37 -1.67 -16.89
N PHE A 115 -1.16 -2.31 -16.02
CA PHE A 115 -2.58 -2.53 -16.18
C PHE A 115 -3.47 -1.74 -15.20
N VAL A 116 -2.87 -0.82 -14.47
CA VAL A 116 -3.55 0.16 -13.62
C VAL A 116 -3.28 1.54 -14.20
N GLN A 117 -4.31 2.35 -14.39
CA GLN A 117 -4.16 3.73 -14.86
C GLN A 117 -3.76 4.66 -13.72
N LEU A 118 -2.95 5.68 -14.05
CA LEU A 118 -2.67 6.83 -13.20
C LEU A 118 -2.58 8.07 -14.09
N PRO A 119 -3.56 8.99 -14.04
CA PRO A 119 -3.55 10.17 -14.89
C PRO A 119 -2.26 10.98 -14.77
N GLY A 120 -1.60 11.25 -15.89
CA GLY A 120 -0.33 11.98 -15.94
C GLY A 120 0.92 11.11 -15.83
N TYR A 121 0.79 9.79 -15.73
CA TYR A 121 1.89 8.83 -15.69
C TYR A 121 1.63 7.68 -16.67
N ASP A 122 2.68 6.94 -17.00
CA ASP A 122 2.59 5.81 -17.95
C ASP A 122 1.67 4.70 -17.43
N TYR A 123 1.67 4.45 -16.12
CA TYR A 123 0.78 3.52 -15.41
C TYR A 123 0.76 3.81 -13.91
N GLY A 124 -0.27 3.33 -13.24
CA GLY A 124 -0.39 3.27 -11.78
C GLY A 124 -0.02 1.89 -11.23
N ILE A 125 -0.22 1.70 -9.94
CA ILE A 125 0.19 0.50 -9.21
C ILE A 125 -0.96 -0.10 -8.39
N SER A 126 -0.91 -1.43 -8.20
CA SER A 126 -2.04 -2.24 -7.73
C SER A 126 -2.50 -1.91 -6.30
N GLY A 127 -1.58 -1.60 -5.41
CA GLY A 127 -1.92 -1.18 -4.04
C GLY A 127 -2.55 0.22 -3.99
N GLY A 128 -2.30 1.06 -5.02
CA GLY A 128 -2.91 2.37 -5.19
C GLY A 128 -4.37 2.31 -5.63
N CYS A 129 -4.78 1.26 -6.33
CA CYS A 129 -6.18 1.05 -6.73
C CYS A 129 -6.94 0.08 -5.83
N SER A 130 -6.37 -0.38 -4.71
CA SER A 130 -6.97 -1.43 -3.87
C SER A 130 -6.89 -1.14 -2.38
N GLY A 131 -7.71 -1.88 -1.61
CA GLY A 131 -7.66 -1.88 -0.17
C GLY A 131 -8.37 -3.07 0.45
N LEU A 132 -7.75 -3.71 1.46
CA LEU A 132 -8.39 -4.68 2.33
C LEU A 132 -9.23 -3.90 3.36
N ILE A 133 -10.53 -3.78 3.09
CA ILE A 133 -11.44 -2.98 3.93
C ILE A 133 -12.06 -3.78 5.07
N GLU A 134 -12.10 -5.10 4.93
CA GLU A 134 -12.47 -6.05 5.97
C GLU A 134 -11.54 -7.26 5.88
N LYS A 135 -11.48 -8.05 6.94
CA LYS A 135 -10.61 -9.22 7.00
C LYS A 135 -10.77 -10.18 5.80
N GLU A 136 -11.97 -10.21 5.23
CA GLU A 136 -12.34 -11.12 4.14
C GLU A 136 -12.82 -10.36 2.88
N LEU A 137 -12.50 -9.06 2.76
CA LEU A 137 -12.97 -8.25 1.64
C LEU A 137 -11.91 -7.26 1.16
N ILE A 138 -11.45 -7.47 -0.07
CA ILE A 138 -10.66 -6.50 -0.83
C ILE A 138 -11.58 -5.77 -1.81
N VAL A 139 -11.41 -4.46 -1.91
CA VAL A 139 -12.05 -3.64 -2.93
C VAL A 139 -11.02 -3.12 -3.93
N PHE A 140 -11.43 -2.98 -5.18
CA PHE A 140 -10.66 -2.37 -6.24
C PHE A 140 -11.39 -1.15 -6.82
N ASN A 141 -10.65 -0.06 -7.02
CA ASN A 141 -11.13 1.11 -7.77
C ASN A 141 -11.03 0.81 -9.27
N GLY A 142 -12.13 0.37 -9.85
CA GLY A 142 -12.23 -0.17 -11.19
C GLY A 142 -12.51 -1.67 -11.20
N ASN A 143 -12.66 -2.23 -12.41
CA ASN A 143 -12.92 -3.65 -12.60
C ASN A 143 -11.62 -4.44 -12.72
N ASN A 144 -11.33 -5.30 -11.77
CA ASN A 144 -10.14 -6.13 -11.76
C ASN A 144 -10.18 -7.29 -12.78
N GLU A 145 -11.35 -7.62 -13.35
CA GLU A 145 -11.46 -8.60 -14.44
C GLU A 145 -10.70 -8.15 -15.70
N ASN A 146 -10.47 -6.86 -15.85
CA ASN A 146 -9.68 -6.30 -16.95
C ASN A 146 -8.15 -6.54 -16.80
N HIS A 147 -7.69 -7.04 -15.66
CA HIS A 147 -6.27 -7.34 -15.45
C HIS A 147 -5.90 -8.69 -16.05
N PRO A 148 -4.80 -8.83 -16.83
CA PRO A 148 -4.42 -10.09 -17.48
C PRO A 148 -4.09 -11.24 -16.50
N ASP A 149 -3.83 -10.93 -15.24
CA ASP A 149 -3.63 -11.92 -14.18
C ASP A 149 -4.88 -12.10 -13.30
N PHE A 150 -6.07 -11.68 -13.76
CA PHE A 150 -7.32 -11.75 -12.99
C PHE A 150 -7.56 -13.13 -12.35
N ASP A 151 -7.47 -14.21 -13.14
CA ASP A 151 -7.66 -15.58 -12.62
C ASP A 151 -6.68 -15.94 -11.52
N ARG A 152 -5.43 -15.46 -11.60
CA ARG A 152 -4.40 -15.69 -10.58
C ARG A 152 -4.70 -14.88 -9.32
N ILE A 153 -5.11 -13.61 -9.48
CA ILE A 153 -5.52 -12.73 -8.39
C ILE A 153 -6.71 -13.34 -7.65
N HIS A 154 -7.72 -13.76 -8.39
CA HIS A 154 -8.93 -14.36 -7.84
C HIS A 154 -8.61 -15.63 -7.02
N LYS A 155 -7.87 -16.58 -7.61
CA LYS A 155 -7.46 -17.83 -6.92
C LYS A 155 -6.61 -17.56 -5.70
N PHE A 156 -5.74 -16.57 -5.74
CA PHE A 156 -4.92 -16.18 -4.62
C PHE A 156 -5.76 -15.61 -3.48
N CYS A 157 -6.70 -14.72 -3.78
CA CYS A 157 -7.62 -14.19 -2.77
C CYS A 157 -8.54 -15.28 -2.19
N GLU A 158 -9.07 -16.20 -3.04
CA GLU A 158 -9.86 -17.35 -2.58
C GLU A 158 -9.08 -18.26 -1.62
N HIS A 159 -7.79 -18.50 -1.88
CA HIS A 159 -6.93 -19.28 -0.99
C HIS A 159 -6.89 -18.70 0.44
N TYR A 160 -6.98 -17.38 0.57
CA TYR A 160 -7.04 -16.68 1.86
C TYR A 160 -8.47 -16.39 2.35
N ASN A 161 -9.50 -16.95 1.71
CA ASN A 161 -10.92 -16.69 1.97
C ASN A 161 -11.29 -15.20 1.85
N VAL A 162 -10.65 -14.49 0.95
CA VAL A 162 -10.89 -13.06 0.72
C VAL A 162 -11.70 -12.88 -0.56
N LYS A 163 -12.84 -12.20 -0.42
CA LYS A 163 -13.69 -11.80 -1.55
C LYS A 163 -13.14 -10.55 -2.21
N ILE A 164 -13.38 -10.44 -3.51
CA ILE A 164 -13.02 -9.28 -4.31
C ILE A 164 -14.30 -8.53 -4.68
N LEU A 165 -14.28 -7.20 -4.53
CA LEU A 165 -15.32 -6.30 -4.98
C LEU A 165 -14.73 -5.22 -5.87
N SER A 166 -15.18 -5.15 -7.11
CA SER A 166 -14.92 -4.04 -8.03
C SER A 166 -15.91 -2.91 -7.74
N LEU A 167 -15.42 -1.68 -7.55
CA LEU A 167 -16.25 -0.52 -7.22
C LEU A 167 -16.89 0.13 -8.45
N SER A 168 -16.41 -0.19 -9.64
CA SER A 168 -16.98 0.24 -10.92
C SER A 168 -16.60 -0.73 -12.04
N ASP A 169 -17.23 -0.60 -13.20
CA ASP A 169 -16.90 -1.38 -14.42
C ASP A 169 -15.74 -0.76 -15.23
N GLU A 170 -15.23 0.39 -14.79
CA GLU A 170 -14.13 1.09 -15.44
C GLU A 170 -12.80 0.33 -15.27
N VAL A 171 -11.77 0.74 -16.02
CA VAL A 171 -10.42 0.18 -15.84
C VAL A 171 -9.86 0.52 -14.45
N LEU A 172 -8.98 -0.34 -13.94
CA LEU A 172 -8.32 -0.09 -12.65
C LEU A 172 -7.59 1.26 -12.67
N CYS A 173 -7.83 2.08 -11.66
CA CYS A 173 -7.23 3.41 -11.55
C CYS A 173 -6.64 3.61 -10.16
N ASP A 174 -5.36 3.98 -10.13
CA ASP A 174 -4.62 4.32 -8.91
C ASP A 174 -5.10 5.67 -8.35
N ILE A 175 -5.57 5.66 -7.12
CA ILE A 175 -6.02 6.83 -6.34
C ILE A 175 -5.23 6.98 -5.03
N GLY A 176 -4.09 6.29 -4.95
CA GLY A 176 -3.20 6.28 -3.79
C GLY A 176 -3.42 5.11 -2.84
N THR A 177 -4.63 4.77 -2.49
CA THR A 177 -5.06 3.54 -1.79
C THR A 177 -6.51 3.68 -1.27
N ILE A 178 -7.10 2.57 -0.84
CA ILE A 178 -8.43 2.55 -0.23
C ILE A 178 -8.30 2.08 1.22
N TYR A 179 -8.88 2.84 2.15
CA TYR A 179 -8.96 2.49 3.56
C TYR A 179 -10.40 2.51 4.06
N ARG A 180 -10.73 1.58 4.94
CA ARG A 180 -11.93 1.69 5.75
C ARG A 180 -11.70 2.69 6.88
N ILE A 181 -12.63 3.63 7.01
CA ILE A 181 -12.65 4.63 8.07
C ILE A 181 -13.88 4.37 8.94
N CYS A 182 -13.72 3.82 10.12
CA CYS A 182 -14.78 3.61 11.09
C CYS A 182 -14.24 3.45 12.51
#